data_50906464d835134ab47b7fdd87e7b7f3
#
_entry.id   50906464d835134ab47b7fdd87e7b7f3
#
_cell.length_a   1.000
_cell.length_b   1.000
_cell.length_c   1.000
_cell.angle_alpha   90.00
_cell.angle_beta   90.00
_cell.angle_gamma   90.00
#
_symmetry.space_group_name_H-M   'P 1'
#
loop_
_entity.id
_entity.type
_entity.pdbx_description
1 polymer ?
#
loop_
_entity_poly.entity_id
_entity_poly.type
_entity_poly.pdbx_seq_one_letter_code
_entity_poly.pdbx_strand_id
1 'polypeptide(L)'
;MYKYKIFNNIAPEGTDYLVKENLILNEEEPEALLLRSKVLNENNFNDQLLCIGRAGAGVNNIPVDIASKRGVVVFNTPGANANAVKELVLCGLLLSSRGIIQGNSFAKSLKIDEASEFNSKIE
;
A
#
# COMPACT_ATOMS: atom_id res chain seq x y z
N MET A 1 -7.29 -27.21 -8.73
CA MET A 1 -7.48 -25.78 -9.02
C MET A 1 -7.56 -25.09 -7.67
N TYR A 2 -6.58 -24.24 -7.33
CA TYR A 2 -6.51 -23.63 -6.00
C TYR A 2 -7.45 -22.44 -5.88
N LYS A 3 -7.99 -22.23 -4.67
CA LYS A 3 -8.92 -21.15 -4.35
C LYS A 3 -8.19 -20.03 -3.60
N TYR A 4 -8.43 -18.79 -4.00
CA TYR A 4 -7.85 -17.64 -3.27
C TYR A 4 -8.90 -16.59 -2.90
N LYS A 5 -8.60 -15.83 -1.85
CA LYS A 5 -9.40 -14.69 -1.38
C LYS A 5 -8.53 -13.44 -1.31
N ILE A 6 -9.11 -12.31 -1.65
CA ILE A 6 -8.46 -11.01 -1.60
C ILE A 6 -9.05 -10.16 -0.50
N PHE A 7 -8.20 -9.58 0.33
CA PHE A 7 -8.55 -8.49 1.23
C PHE A 7 -7.87 -7.21 0.79
N ASN A 8 -8.62 -6.13 0.70
CA ASN A 8 -8.20 -4.83 0.17
C ASN A 8 -8.03 -4.83 -1.37
N ASN A 9 -7.67 -3.66 -1.89
CA ASN A 9 -7.42 -3.54 -3.33
C ASN A 9 -6.03 -4.08 -3.67
N ILE A 10 -5.99 -5.11 -4.47
CA ILE A 10 -4.79 -5.64 -5.12
C ILE A 10 -4.84 -5.20 -6.59
N ALA A 11 -3.71 -4.82 -7.14
CA ALA A 11 -3.62 -4.36 -8.52
C ALA A 11 -4.12 -5.43 -9.51
N PRO A 12 -4.89 -5.04 -10.55
CA PRO A 12 -5.44 -5.99 -11.53
C PRO A 12 -4.39 -6.89 -12.17
N GLU A 13 -3.19 -6.36 -12.43
CA GLU A 13 -2.08 -7.11 -13.01
C GLU A 13 -1.70 -8.34 -12.18
N GLY A 14 -1.80 -8.24 -10.84
CA GLY A 14 -1.55 -9.36 -9.93
C GLY A 14 -2.69 -10.38 -9.96
N THR A 15 -3.93 -9.93 -9.99
CA THR A 15 -5.09 -10.83 -10.04
C THR A 15 -5.23 -11.53 -11.39
N ASP A 16 -4.93 -10.84 -12.49
CA ASP A 16 -4.92 -11.43 -13.83
C ASP A 16 -3.86 -12.52 -13.96
N TYR A 17 -2.71 -12.35 -13.30
CA TYR A 17 -1.68 -13.38 -13.25
C TYR A 17 -2.19 -14.66 -12.55
N LEU A 18 -2.88 -14.51 -11.42
CA LEU A 18 -3.45 -15.65 -10.68
C LEU A 18 -4.50 -16.41 -11.52
N VAL A 19 -5.34 -15.68 -12.25
CA VAL A 19 -6.32 -16.29 -13.15
C VAL A 19 -5.63 -17.07 -14.27
N LYS A 20 -4.55 -16.53 -14.85
CA LYS A 20 -3.74 -17.25 -15.88
C LYS A 20 -3.13 -18.54 -15.35
N GLU A 21 -2.76 -18.57 -14.07
CA GLU A 21 -2.22 -19.74 -13.39
C GLU A 21 -3.33 -20.68 -12.86
N ASN A 22 -4.57 -20.51 -13.33
CA ASN A 22 -5.73 -21.32 -12.96
C ASN A 22 -6.10 -21.29 -11.47
N LEU A 23 -5.89 -20.17 -10.78
CA LEU A 23 -6.45 -19.96 -9.46
C LEU A 23 -7.84 -19.33 -9.56
N ILE A 24 -8.75 -19.70 -8.65
CA ILE A 24 -10.13 -19.23 -8.63
C ILE A 24 -10.38 -18.35 -7.41
N LEU A 25 -11.01 -17.18 -7.63
CA LEU A 25 -11.48 -16.35 -6.53
C LEU A 25 -12.63 -17.08 -5.79
N ASN A 26 -12.46 -17.26 -4.46
CA ASN A 26 -13.45 -17.91 -3.61
C ASN A 26 -13.42 -17.26 -2.21
N GLU A 27 -14.59 -16.80 -1.76
CA GLU A 27 -14.72 -16.05 -0.51
C GLU A 27 -14.90 -16.95 0.73
N GLU A 28 -15.39 -18.18 0.56
CA GLU A 28 -15.81 -19.03 1.68
C GLU A 28 -14.67 -19.92 2.18
N GLU A 29 -14.03 -20.66 1.29
CA GLU A 29 -13.01 -21.66 1.62
C GLU A 29 -11.73 -21.44 0.81
N PRO A 30 -11.02 -20.33 1.01
CA PRO A 30 -9.77 -20.06 0.29
C PRO A 30 -8.62 -20.91 0.82
N GLU A 31 -7.78 -21.38 -0.10
CA GLU A 31 -6.50 -22.03 0.19
C GLU A 31 -5.34 -21.02 0.23
N ALA A 32 -5.57 -19.82 -0.31
CA ALA A 32 -4.62 -18.71 -0.27
C ALA A 32 -5.32 -17.39 0.07
N LEU A 33 -4.68 -16.53 0.88
CA LEU A 33 -5.14 -15.18 1.17
C LEU A 33 -4.17 -14.17 0.57
N LEU A 34 -4.71 -13.15 -0.11
CA LEU A 34 -3.95 -11.97 -0.53
C LEU A 34 -4.45 -10.74 0.20
N LEU A 35 -3.53 -9.98 0.79
CA LEU A 35 -3.89 -8.78 1.54
C LEU A 35 -2.80 -7.71 1.50
N ARG A 36 -3.15 -6.51 1.89
CA ARG A 36 -2.22 -5.39 2.09
C ARG A 36 -2.27 -4.89 3.54
N SER A 37 -3.37 -4.26 3.95
CA SER A 37 -3.52 -3.62 5.25
C SER A 37 -4.53 -4.30 6.17
N LYS A 38 -5.29 -5.27 5.69
CA LYS A 38 -6.24 -6.03 6.51
C LYS A 38 -5.50 -6.70 7.67
N VAL A 39 -5.98 -6.50 8.89
CA VAL A 39 -5.52 -7.23 10.07
C VAL A 39 -6.23 -8.57 10.10
N LEU A 40 -5.48 -9.65 10.11
CA LEU A 40 -5.99 -11.00 10.27
C LEU A 40 -6.04 -11.39 11.73
N ASN A 41 -6.99 -12.26 12.05
CA ASN A 41 -7.11 -12.93 13.33
C ASN A 41 -7.35 -14.43 13.12
N GLU A 42 -7.49 -15.19 14.20
CA GLU A 42 -7.63 -16.65 14.15
C GLU A 42 -8.80 -17.11 13.27
N ASN A 43 -9.91 -16.36 13.24
CA ASN A 43 -11.09 -16.71 12.44
C ASN A 43 -10.87 -16.63 10.93
N ASN A 44 -9.77 -16.04 10.48
CA ASN A 44 -9.40 -15.98 9.06
C ASN A 44 -8.65 -17.24 8.58
N PHE A 45 -8.33 -18.16 9.48
CA PHE A 45 -7.60 -19.39 9.18
C PHE A 45 -8.58 -20.58 9.15
N ASN A 46 -8.98 -20.99 7.95
CA ASN A 46 -9.69 -22.25 7.75
C ASN A 46 -8.70 -23.43 7.69
N ASP A 47 -9.21 -24.64 7.72
CA ASP A 47 -8.38 -25.86 7.71
C ASP A 47 -7.72 -26.16 6.37
N GLN A 48 -8.14 -25.48 5.29
CA GLN A 48 -7.60 -25.67 3.93
C GLN A 48 -6.56 -24.59 3.57
N LEU A 49 -6.36 -23.58 4.43
CA LEU A 49 -5.47 -22.48 4.14
C LEU A 49 -4.00 -22.94 4.09
N LEU A 50 -3.35 -22.73 2.96
CA LEU A 50 -1.97 -23.12 2.70
C LEU A 50 -1.00 -21.94 2.81
N CYS A 51 -1.41 -20.76 2.34
CA CYS A 51 -0.53 -19.61 2.31
C CYS A 51 -1.25 -18.26 2.43
N ILE A 52 -0.46 -17.26 2.85
CA ILE A 52 -0.88 -15.86 2.96
C ILE A 52 0.16 -15.00 2.25
N GLY A 53 -0.24 -14.24 1.24
CA GLY A 53 0.58 -13.27 0.54
C GLY A 53 0.25 -11.84 0.97
N ARG A 54 1.24 -11.08 1.44
CA ARG A 54 1.07 -9.67 1.78
C ARG A 54 1.73 -8.77 0.75
N ALA A 55 0.95 -7.87 0.15
CA ALA A 55 1.46 -6.78 -0.67
C ALA A 55 2.04 -5.66 0.22
N GLY A 56 3.24 -5.89 0.75
CA GLY A 56 3.97 -4.97 1.61
C GLY A 56 5.14 -5.63 2.35
N ALA A 57 6.06 -4.82 2.88
CA ALA A 57 7.30 -5.30 3.49
C ALA A 57 7.11 -5.89 4.89
N GLY A 58 6.25 -5.29 5.72
CA GLY A 58 6.00 -5.78 7.08
C GLY A 58 5.00 -6.93 7.13
N VAL A 59 4.87 -7.62 8.26
CA VAL A 59 3.90 -8.69 8.51
C VAL A 59 3.14 -8.50 9.83
N ASN A 60 3.19 -7.30 10.39
CA ASN A 60 2.60 -6.96 11.70
C ASN A 60 1.07 -7.08 11.77
N ASN A 61 0.40 -7.16 10.65
CA ASN A 61 -1.04 -7.35 10.52
C ASN A 61 -1.43 -8.82 10.27
N ILE A 62 -0.47 -9.75 10.33
CA ILE A 62 -0.69 -11.18 10.15
C ILE A 62 -0.20 -11.89 11.42
N PRO A 63 -1.02 -12.72 12.09
CA PRO A 63 -0.60 -13.48 13.25
C PRO A 63 0.29 -14.65 12.84
N VAL A 64 1.58 -14.36 12.60
CA VAL A 64 2.57 -15.33 12.08
C VAL A 64 2.72 -16.55 12.98
N ASP A 65 2.58 -16.37 14.29
CA ASP A 65 2.64 -17.50 15.25
C ASP A 65 1.49 -18.50 15.04
N ILE A 66 0.30 -18.00 14.71
CA ILE A 66 -0.85 -18.86 14.38
C ILE A 66 -0.62 -19.54 13.04
N ALA A 67 -0.15 -18.79 12.04
CA ALA A 67 0.20 -19.33 10.73
C ALA A 67 1.20 -20.49 10.85
N SER A 68 2.28 -20.27 11.59
CA SER A 68 3.33 -21.28 11.82
C SER A 68 2.80 -22.55 12.50
N LYS A 69 1.95 -22.40 13.53
CA LYS A 69 1.34 -23.55 14.23
C LYS A 69 0.41 -24.37 13.32
N ARG A 70 -0.22 -23.73 12.34
CA ARG A 70 -1.14 -24.37 11.38
C ARG A 70 -0.44 -24.79 10.08
N GLY A 71 0.86 -24.59 9.94
CA GLY A 71 1.61 -24.94 8.73
C GLY A 71 1.31 -24.03 7.54
N VAL A 72 0.78 -22.83 7.79
CA VAL A 72 0.45 -21.83 6.74
C VAL A 72 1.67 -20.97 6.45
N VAL A 73 2.09 -20.93 5.20
CA VAL A 73 3.25 -20.13 4.76
C VAL A 73 2.85 -18.66 4.58
N VAL A 74 3.66 -17.75 5.13
CA VAL A 74 3.45 -16.31 4.98
C VAL A 74 4.51 -15.70 4.07
N PHE A 75 4.07 -15.05 2.99
CA PHE A 75 4.91 -14.31 2.05
C PHE A 75 4.70 -12.81 2.20
N ASN A 76 5.76 -12.05 2.04
CA ASN A 76 5.73 -10.59 1.97
C ASN A 76 6.51 -10.09 0.75
N THR A 77 6.45 -8.77 0.47
CA THR A 77 7.13 -8.15 -0.67
C THR A 77 8.12 -7.06 -0.19
N PRO A 78 9.26 -7.45 0.42
CA PRO A 78 10.22 -6.49 0.93
C PRO A 78 10.85 -5.71 -0.23
N GLY A 79 11.01 -4.39 -0.03
CA GLY A 79 11.65 -3.51 -1.00
C GLY A 79 10.79 -3.06 -2.18
N ALA A 80 9.61 -3.62 -2.41
CA ALA A 80 8.77 -3.28 -3.56
C ALA A 80 8.41 -1.79 -3.66
N ASN A 81 8.24 -1.10 -2.52
CA ASN A 81 7.93 0.33 -2.44
C ASN A 81 9.12 1.20 -2.02
N ALA A 82 10.33 0.66 -1.90
CA ALA A 82 11.48 1.36 -1.32
C ALA A 82 11.85 2.62 -2.10
N ASN A 83 11.81 2.58 -3.43
CA ASN A 83 12.11 3.74 -4.27
C ASN A 83 11.06 4.86 -4.09
N ALA A 84 9.78 4.53 -4.08
CA ALA A 84 8.73 5.51 -3.86
C ALA A 84 8.81 6.18 -2.47
N VAL A 85 9.16 5.40 -1.43
CA VAL A 85 9.39 5.94 -0.08
C VAL A 85 10.60 6.88 -0.07
N LYS A 86 11.71 6.50 -0.69
CA LYS A 86 12.90 7.34 -0.84
C LYS A 86 12.56 8.68 -1.51
N GLU A 87 11.83 8.67 -2.62
CA GLU A 87 11.44 9.88 -3.34
C GLU A 87 10.56 10.80 -2.48
N LEU A 88 9.62 10.23 -1.73
CA LEU A 88 8.78 10.99 -0.81
C LEU A 88 9.58 11.61 0.34
N VAL A 89 10.56 10.90 0.90
CA VAL A 89 11.47 11.43 1.92
C VAL A 89 12.29 12.60 1.37
N LEU A 90 12.88 12.47 0.19
CA LEU A 90 13.63 13.55 -0.46
C LEU A 90 12.74 14.77 -0.72
N CYS A 91 11.52 14.55 -1.21
CA CYS A 91 10.54 15.61 -1.40
C CYS A 91 10.23 16.33 -0.07
N GLY A 92 9.97 15.58 1.00
CA GLY A 92 9.72 16.14 2.33
C GLY A 92 10.88 17.01 2.85
N LEU A 93 12.12 16.54 2.69
CA LEU A 93 13.33 17.29 3.08
C LEU A 93 13.46 18.61 2.31
N LEU A 94 13.23 18.58 0.99
CA LEU A 94 13.29 19.79 0.16
C LEU A 94 12.17 20.77 0.48
N LEU A 95 10.95 20.29 0.68
CA LEU A 95 9.80 21.12 1.06
C LEU A 95 10.01 21.79 2.42
N SER A 96 10.55 21.06 3.40
CA SER A 96 10.78 21.60 4.75
C SER A 96 11.88 22.66 4.80
N SER A 97 12.89 22.55 3.92
CA SER A 97 14.04 23.45 3.91
C SER A 97 13.81 24.77 3.18
N ARG A 98 12.76 24.89 2.37
CA ARG A 98 12.57 26.01 1.42
C ARG A 98 11.32 26.85 1.67
N GLY A 99 10.50 26.57 2.66
CA GLY A 99 9.25 27.31 2.91
C GLY A 99 8.25 27.25 1.75
N ILE A 100 8.31 26.23 0.90
CA ILE A 100 7.50 26.12 -0.33
C ILE A 100 6.00 26.11 -0.02
N ILE A 101 5.59 25.42 1.06
CA ILE A 101 4.18 25.32 1.45
C ILE A 101 3.66 26.69 1.89
N GLN A 102 4.45 27.42 2.70
CA GLN A 102 4.13 28.78 3.15
C GLN A 102 4.09 29.75 1.96
N GLY A 103 5.08 29.68 1.07
CA GLY A 103 5.15 30.50 -0.13
C GLY A 103 3.95 30.24 -1.07
N ASN A 104 3.55 28.98 -1.27
CA ASN A 104 2.36 28.65 -2.06
C ASN A 104 1.07 29.20 -1.41
N SER A 105 0.93 29.11 -0.10
CA SER A 105 -0.22 29.66 0.64
C SER A 105 -0.25 31.18 0.55
N PHE A 106 0.90 31.84 0.69
CA PHE A 106 1.05 33.28 0.53
C PHE A 106 0.66 33.71 -0.90
N ALA A 107 1.23 33.08 -1.92
CA ALA A 107 0.92 33.40 -3.32
C ALA A 107 -0.58 33.25 -3.65
N LYS A 108 -1.23 32.21 -3.12
CA LYS A 108 -2.69 32.01 -3.30
C LYS A 108 -3.55 33.04 -2.57
N SER A 109 -3.03 33.65 -1.50
CA SER A 109 -3.74 34.69 -0.75
C SER A 109 -3.69 36.07 -1.41
N LEU A 110 -2.76 36.26 -2.35
CA LEU A 110 -2.60 37.55 -3.06
C LEU A 110 -3.77 37.73 -4.06
N LYS A 111 -4.49 38.83 -3.89
CA LYS A 111 -5.44 39.33 -4.88
C LYS A 111 -4.71 40.35 -5.75
N ILE A 112 -4.28 39.93 -6.94
CA ILE A 112 -3.46 40.73 -7.83
C ILE A 112 -4.17 40.79 -9.18
N ASP A 113 -4.53 42.01 -9.58
CA ASP A 113 -5.23 42.26 -10.84
C ASP A 113 -4.27 42.59 -11.98
N GLU A 114 -3.03 43.05 -11.66
CA GLU A 114 -2.01 43.41 -12.65
C GLU A 114 -0.62 42.86 -12.29
N ALA A 115 0.18 42.51 -13.31
CA ALA A 115 1.54 41.97 -13.14
C ALA A 115 2.52 42.92 -12.44
N SER A 116 2.32 44.25 -12.61
CA SER A 116 3.11 45.29 -11.94
C SER A 116 2.94 45.31 -10.43
N GLU A 117 1.74 45.00 -9.95
CA GLU A 117 1.42 44.92 -8.52
C GLU A 117 2.03 43.65 -7.86
N PHE A 118 2.19 42.58 -8.66
CA PHE A 118 2.79 41.32 -8.18
C PHE A 118 4.21 41.53 -7.68
N ASN A 119 5.06 42.19 -8.46
CA ASN A 119 6.46 42.42 -8.12
C ASN A 119 6.64 43.20 -6.80
N SER A 120 5.80 44.21 -6.54
CA SER A 120 5.88 45.02 -5.32
C SER A 120 5.43 44.32 -4.03
N LYS A 121 4.71 43.18 -4.17
CA LYS A 121 4.19 42.40 -3.02
C LYS A 121 5.05 41.20 -2.64
N ILE A 122 6.02 40.82 -3.48
CA ILE A 122 6.90 39.66 -3.25
C ILE A 122 8.36 40.05 -2.92
N GLU A 123 8.75 41.34 -3.02
CA GLU A 123 10.00 41.89 -2.51
C GLU A 123 9.91 42.10 -1.00
#